data_5dfd8a5e19ecb0a07a8d32f6b05b86e3
#
_entry.id   5dfd8a5e19ecb0a07a8d32f6b05b86e3
#
_cell.length_a   1.000
_cell.length_b   1.000
_cell.length_c   1.000
_cell.angle_alpha   90.00
_cell.angle_beta   90.00
_cell.angle_gamma   90.00
#
_symmetry.space_group_name_H-M   'P 1'
#
loop_
_entity.id
_entity.type
_entity.pdbx_description
1 polymer ?
#
loop_
_entity_poly.entity_id
_entity_poly.type
_entity_poly.pdbx_seq_one_letter_code
_entity_poly.pdbx_strand_id
1 'polypeptide(L)'
;MTEDSVVPVEKPTIGVIQMVSSQRVDTNLKRAEALIKEAASEGVKAVFLPENFAALGSTQTRSIAEREATDKGPVRQFLVEQAQRYGCWIFGGTLPVPVRLDGTHIASGRVRAASFVYDGAGRQIGRYDKRHMFDVDVDDNQKSYRESDTFEPGDQLVVVDSPIGQVGLSVCYDIRFADLYRALFLRGAECFAVPSAFTTVTGEAHFEVLMRARAVENFSYCIASCQGGIHDSGRMTHGHSMVVGPWGDILASCTEGESVIKCKLDLASLHEIRKEIPIESGFKYGFRQ
;
A
#
# COMPACT_ATOMS: atom_id res chain seq x y z
N MET A 1 -27.65 13.97 37.51
CA MET A 1 -26.54 13.26 36.84
C MET A 1 -26.96 13.18 35.38
N THR A 2 -26.42 14.07 34.57
CA THR A 2 -26.67 14.08 33.12
C THR A 2 -25.80 12.96 32.52
N GLU A 3 -26.43 11.95 31.97
CA GLU A 3 -25.75 10.97 31.10
C GLU A 3 -25.17 11.73 29.92
N ASP A 4 -23.87 11.94 29.92
CA ASP A 4 -23.13 12.37 28.74
C ASP A 4 -23.33 11.29 27.67
N SER A 5 -24.20 11.59 26.71
CA SER A 5 -24.39 10.75 25.53
C SER A 5 -23.09 10.76 24.73
N VAL A 6 -22.25 9.75 24.94
CA VAL A 6 -21.06 9.49 24.13
C VAL A 6 -21.55 9.24 22.70
N VAL A 7 -21.41 10.24 21.84
CA VAL A 7 -21.67 10.06 20.40
C VAL A 7 -20.73 8.95 19.92
N PRO A 8 -21.24 7.86 19.35
CA PRO A 8 -20.37 6.79 18.86
C PRO A 8 -19.42 7.36 17.81
N VAL A 9 -18.12 7.27 18.05
CA VAL A 9 -17.12 7.63 17.04
C VAL A 9 -17.29 6.66 15.88
N GLU A 10 -17.65 7.17 14.70
CA GLU A 10 -17.88 6.37 13.49
C GLU A 10 -16.57 5.62 13.16
N LYS A 11 -16.63 4.29 13.10
CA LYS A 11 -15.51 3.45 12.67
C LYS A 11 -15.42 3.50 11.15
N PRO A 12 -14.38 4.14 10.56
CA PRO A 12 -14.27 4.22 9.12
C PRO A 12 -14.12 2.83 8.49
N THR A 13 -14.82 2.62 7.38
CA THR A 13 -14.71 1.41 6.57
C THR A 13 -13.71 1.63 5.44
N ILE A 14 -12.83 0.66 5.21
CA ILE A 14 -11.89 0.63 4.08
C ILE A 14 -12.23 -0.51 3.13
N GLY A 15 -11.87 -0.34 1.85
CA GLY A 15 -11.89 -1.40 0.83
C GLY A 15 -10.46 -1.73 0.41
N VAL A 16 -10.10 -3.01 0.41
CA VAL A 16 -8.78 -3.49 0.01
C VAL A 16 -8.94 -4.41 -1.19
N ILE A 17 -8.22 -4.11 -2.25
CA ILE A 17 -8.37 -4.78 -3.55
C ILE A 17 -7.19 -5.71 -3.79
N GLN A 18 -7.49 -6.96 -4.13
CA GLN A 18 -6.54 -7.90 -4.71
C GLN A 18 -6.75 -7.99 -6.21
N MET A 19 -5.66 -7.97 -6.98
CA MET A 19 -5.70 -8.06 -8.45
C MET A 19 -4.82 -9.19 -8.98
N VAL A 20 -5.12 -9.61 -10.20
CA VAL A 20 -4.23 -10.42 -11.05
C VAL A 20 -3.89 -9.60 -12.28
N SER A 21 -3.03 -8.61 -12.09
CA SER A 21 -2.71 -7.63 -13.14
C SER A 21 -1.93 -8.26 -14.29
N SER A 22 -2.28 -7.88 -15.51
CA SER A 22 -1.57 -8.24 -16.73
C SER A 22 -0.43 -7.24 -17.03
N GLN A 23 0.28 -7.47 -18.12
CA GLN A 23 1.29 -6.53 -18.65
C GLN A 23 0.67 -5.27 -19.28
N ARG A 24 -0.66 -5.22 -19.49
CA ARG A 24 -1.37 -4.20 -20.27
C ARG A 24 -2.13 -3.21 -19.40
N VAL A 25 -1.72 -1.95 -19.45
CA VAL A 25 -2.33 -0.86 -18.67
C VAL A 25 -3.85 -0.78 -18.89
N ASP A 26 -4.32 -0.72 -20.14
CA ASP A 26 -5.75 -0.53 -20.44
C ASP A 26 -6.62 -1.67 -19.87
N THR A 27 -6.13 -2.89 -19.90
CA THR A 27 -6.82 -4.07 -19.34
C THR A 27 -6.92 -3.94 -17.84
N ASN A 28 -5.82 -3.56 -17.18
CA ASN A 28 -5.76 -3.47 -15.73
C ASN A 28 -6.58 -2.29 -15.20
N LEU A 29 -6.59 -1.14 -15.88
CA LEU A 29 -7.43 -0.01 -15.46
C LEU A 29 -8.91 -0.33 -15.53
N LYS A 30 -9.39 -1.04 -16.58
CA LYS A 30 -10.78 -1.52 -16.65
C LYS A 30 -11.11 -2.49 -15.52
N ARG A 31 -10.18 -3.36 -15.17
CA ARG A 31 -10.35 -4.31 -14.08
C ARG A 31 -10.35 -3.60 -12.73
N ALA A 32 -9.41 -2.69 -12.51
CA ALA A 32 -9.34 -1.86 -11.31
C ALA A 32 -10.62 -1.03 -11.13
N GLU A 33 -11.18 -0.45 -12.20
CA GLU A 33 -12.44 0.30 -12.15
C GLU A 33 -13.59 -0.57 -11.59
N ALA A 34 -13.73 -1.81 -12.07
CA ALA A 34 -14.76 -2.72 -11.59
C ALA A 34 -14.59 -3.06 -10.10
N LEU A 35 -13.34 -3.35 -9.68
CA LEU A 35 -13.02 -3.67 -8.29
C LEU A 35 -13.14 -2.46 -7.36
N ILE A 36 -12.75 -1.26 -7.83
CA ILE A 36 -12.95 -0.02 -7.06
C ILE A 36 -14.44 0.27 -6.88
N LYS A 37 -15.25 0.08 -7.92
CA LYS A 37 -16.72 0.22 -7.82
C LYS A 37 -17.31 -0.71 -6.76
N GLU A 38 -16.86 -1.95 -6.68
CA GLU A 38 -17.25 -2.91 -5.66
C GLU A 38 -16.78 -2.49 -4.28
N ALA A 39 -15.49 -2.10 -4.17
CA ALA A 39 -14.89 -1.67 -2.91
C ALA A 39 -15.53 -0.41 -2.34
N ALA A 40 -15.82 0.58 -3.18
CA ALA A 40 -16.33 1.89 -2.80
C ALA A 40 -17.84 1.89 -2.46
N SER A 41 -18.53 0.75 -2.58
CA SER A 41 -19.92 0.63 -2.12
C SER A 41 -20.02 0.83 -0.59
N GLU A 42 -21.22 1.20 -0.10
CA GLU A 42 -21.52 1.26 1.34
C GLU A 42 -20.72 2.29 2.17
N GLY A 43 -20.32 3.42 1.58
CA GLY A 43 -19.72 4.52 2.33
C GLY A 43 -18.28 4.28 2.78
N VAL A 44 -17.55 3.46 2.05
CA VAL A 44 -16.11 3.26 2.25
C VAL A 44 -15.37 4.59 2.18
N LYS A 45 -14.49 4.86 3.15
CA LYS A 45 -13.71 6.10 3.25
C LYS A 45 -12.42 6.07 2.42
N ALA A 46 -11.81 4.89 2.29
CA ALA A 46 -10.58 4.70 1.54
C ALA A 46 -10.51 3.35 0.84
N VAL A 47 -9.92 3.32 -0.36
CA VAL A 47 -9.67 2.12 -1.17
C VAL A 47 -8.18 1.96 -1.40
N PHE A 48 -7.69 0.72 -1.29
CA PHE A 48 -6.28 0.36 -1.45
C PHE A 48 -6.09 -0.52 -2.68
N LEU A 49 -5.20 -0.12 -3.59
CA LEU A 49 -4.79 -0.87 -4.78
C LEU A 49 -3.41 -1.54 -4.57
N PRO A 50 -3.12 -2.67 -5.24
CA PRO A 50 -1.88 -3.40 -5.04
C PRO A 50 -0.67 -2.79 -5.77
N GLU A 51 0.52 -3.26 -5.40
CA GLU A 51 1.77 -2.95 -6.12
C GLU A 51 1.63 -3.33 -7.59
N ASN A 52 2.13 -2.48 -8.50
CA ASN A 52 2.09 -2.67 -9.97
C ASN A 52 0.68 -2.94 -10.53
N PHE A 53 -0.37 -2.37 -9.91
CA PHE A 53 -1.76 -2.61 -10.29
C PHE A 53 -2.03 -2.29 -11.78
N ALA A 54 -1.36 -1.27 -12.31
CA ALA A 54 -1.55 -0.83 -13.69
C ALA A 54 -0.81 -1.69 -14.73
N ALA A 55 0.32 -2.31 -14.36
CA ALA A 55 1.07 -3.23 -15.23
C ALA A 55 2.04 -4.07 -14.41
N LEU A 56 1.90 -5.40 -14.42
CA LEU A 56 2.82 -6.31 -13.75
C LEU A 56 3.60 -7.16 -14.76
N GLY A 57 4.93 -7.22 -14.60
CA GLY A 57 5.81 -8.00 -15.48
C GLY A 57 5.96 -7.41 -16.88
N SER A 58 5.60 -6.15 -17.09
CA SER A 58 5.70 -5.49 -18.40
C SER A 58 7.15 -5.18 -18.76
N THR A 59 7.53 -5.52 -19.99
CA THR A 59 8.80 -5.10 -20.60
C THR A 59 8.80 -3.63 -21.01
N GLN A 60 7.64 -2.96 -20.91
CA GLN A 60 7.45 -1.55 -21.31
C GLN A 60 7.45 -0.59 -20.12
N THR A 61 8.00 -0.98 -18.98
CA THR A 61 7.96 -0.20 -17.72
C THR A 61 8.40 1.25 -17.94
N ARG A 62 9.49 1.48 -18.70
CA ARG A 62 9.98 2.83 -18.99
C ARG A 62 8.99 3.62 -19.87
N SER A 63 8.42 3.01 -20.91
CA SER A 63 7.43 3.67 -21.76
C SER A 63 6.16 4.04 -21.00
N ILE A 64 5.74 3.18 -20.06
CA ILE A 64 4.63 3.48 -19.15
C ILE A 64 5.01 4.66 -18.26
N ALA A 65 6.22 4.65 -17.67
CA ALA A 65 6.70 5.72 -16.81
C ALA A 65 6.73 7.09 -17.51
N GLU A 66 7.23 7.15 -18.75
CA GLU A 66 7.29 8.41 -19.53
C GLU A 66 5.89 9.03 -19.73
N ARG A 67 4.86 8.21 -19.87
CA ARG A 67 3.47 8.69 -19.92
C ARG A 67 2.96 9.23 -18.58
N GLU A 68 3.61 8.86 -17.48
CA GLU A 68 3.30 9.28 -16.10
C GLU A 68 4.26 10.37 -15.58
N ALA A 69 5.04 11.01 -16.47
CA ALA A 69 6.00 12.06 -16.10
C ALA A 69 5.34 13.29 -15.43
N THR A 70 4.05 13.50 -15.70
CA THR A 70 3.26 14.58 -15.12
C THR A 70 2.00 14.03 -14.43
N ASP A 71 1.29 14.89 -13.72
CA ASP A 71 -0.02 14.60 -13.11
C ASP A 71 -1.13 14.29 -14.14
N LYS A 72 -0.87 14.51 -15.43
CA LYS A 72 -1.78 14.20 -16.55
C LYS A 72 -1.56 12.82 -17.16
N GLY A 73 -0.70 11.99 -16.57
CA GLY A 73 -0.51 10.62 -16.98
C GLY A 73 -1.80 9.79 -16.87
N PRO A 74 -2.05 8.86 -17.81
CA PRO A 74 -3.33 8.14 -17.88
C PRO A 74 -3.66 7.33 -16.62
N VAL A 75 -2.67 6.75 -15.95
CA VAL A 75 -2.89 5.99 -14.70
C VAL A 75 -3.21 6.93 -13.55
N ARG A 76 -2.49 8.05 -13.43
CA ARG A 76 -2.77 9.06 -12.41
C ARG A 76 -4.12 9.73 -12.62
N GLN A 77 -4.50 10.07 -13.87
CA GLN A 77 -5.83 10.59 -14.18
C GLN A 77 -6.93 9.59 -13.84
N PHE A 78 -6.73 8.31 -14.14
CA PHE A 78 -7.64 7.25 -13.71
C PHE A 78 -7.86 7.26 -12.20
N LEU A 79 -6.80 7.34 -11.38
CA LEU A 79 -6.91 7.38 -9.91
C LEU A 79 -7.69 8.62 -9.45
N VAL A 80 -7.44 9.78 -10.03
CA VAL A 80 -8.18 11.04 -9.76
C VAL A 80 -9.67 10.86 -10.09
N GLU A 81 -9.98 10.34 -11.26
CA GLU A 81 -11.38 10.10 -11.68
C GLU A 81 -12.12 9.13 -10.77
N GLN A 82 -11.46 8.04 -10.36
CA GLN A 82 -12.07 7.09 -9.43
C GLN A 82 -12.30 7.72 -8.04
N ALA A 83 -11.33 8.46 -7.50
CA ALA A 83 -11.48 9.15 -6.23
C ALA A 83 -12.65 10.13 -6.25
N GLN A 84 -12.77 10.95 -7.30
CA GLN A 84 -13.87 11.90 -7.48
C GLN A 84 -15.22 11.21 -7.67
N ARG A 85 -15.26 10.15 -8.49
CA ARG A 85 -16.49 9.40 -8.80
C ARG A 85 -17.14 8.82 -7.55
N TYR A 86 -16.35 8.31 -6.63
CA TYR A 86 -16.85 7.63 -5.43
C TYR A 86 -16.73 8.47 -4.16
N GLY A 87 -16.15 9.67 -4.23
CA GLY A 87 -15.94 10.55 -3.08
C GLY A 87 -15.13 9.89 -1.96
N CYS A 88 -14.24 8.94 -2.29
CA CYS A 88 -13.41 8.21 -1.33
C CYS A 88 -11.92 8.42 -1.64
N TRP A 89 -11.09 8.23 -0.62
CA TRP A 89 -9.65 8.26 -0.79
C TRP A 89 -9.15 7.05 -1.56
N ILE A 90 -8.14 7.24 -2.43
CA ILE A 90 -7.49 6.16 -3.18
C ILE A 90 -6.01 6.10 -2.80
N PHE A 91 -5.60 4.98 -2.21
CA PHE A 91 -4.20 4.59 -2.06
C PHE A 91 -3.81 3.77 -3.30
N GLY A 92 -3.14 4.41 -4.23
CA GLY A 92 -3.03 3.98 -5.64
C GLY A 92 -2.00 2.89 -5.92
N GLY A 93 -1.71 2.00 -4.95
CA GLY A 93 -0.74 0.93 -5.15
C GLY A 93 0.61 1.50 -5.60
N THR A 94 1.19 0.96 -6.68
CA THR A 94 2.35 1.58 -7.32
C THR A 94 2.22 1.68 -8.83
N LEU A 95 2.88 2.69 -9.39
CA LEU A 95 3.10 2.85 -10.83
C LEU A 95 4.53 3.38 -11.08
N PRO A 96 5.13 3.06 -12.23
CA PRO A 96 6.44 3.60 -12.57
C PRO A 96 6.34 5.07 -12.99
N VAL A 97 7.26 5.91 -12.50
CA VAL A 97 7.39 7.31 -12.93
C VAL A 97 8.86 7.67 -13.20
N PRO A 98 9.15 8.52 -14.22
CA PRO A 98 10.52 8.82 -14.62
C PRO A 98 11.14 9.99 -13.85
N VAL A 99 10.40 10.58 -12.91
CA VAL A 99 10.81 11.79 -12.17
C VAL A 99 10.88 11.51 -10.67
N ARG A 100 11.84 12.14 -9.99
CA ARG A 100 11.95 12.16 -8.52
C ARG A 100 10.93 13.11 -7.90
N LEU A 101 10.84 13.14 -6.58
CA LEU A 101 9.92 14.01 -5.84
C LEU A 101 10.20 15.50 -6.06
N ASP A 102 11.44 15.88 -6.32
CA ASP A 102 11.84 17.25 -6.64
C ASP A 102 11.58 17.65 -8.11
N GLY A 103 10.97 16.76 -8.90
CA GLY A 103 10.66 16.95 -10.31
C GLY A 103 11.83 16.66 -11.25
N THR A 104 13.01 16.29 -10.75
CA THR A 104 14.15 15.96 -11.62
C THR A 104 13.94 14.63 -12.33
N HIS A 105 14.24 14.62 -13.62
CA HIS A 105 14.15 13.40 -14.44
C HIS A 105 15.30 12.45 -14.13
N ILE A 106 15.02 11.15 -14.10
CA ILE A 106 16.02 10.12 -13.80
C ILE A 106 16.81 9.79 -15.07
N ALA A 107 18.05 10.29 -15.16
CA ALA A 107 18.89 10.18 -16.35
C ALA A 107 19.39 8.75 -16.64
N SER A 108 19.47 7.87 -15.62
CA SER A 108 20.04 6.51 -15.73
C SER A 108 19.19 5.54 -16.56
N GLY A 109 17.99 5.95 -16.97
CA GLY A 109 17.03 5.06 -17.61
C GLY A 109 16.17 4.24 -16.65
N ARG A 110 16.47 4.30 -15.35
CA ARG A 110 15.60 3.74 -14.29
C ARG A 110 14.40 4.65 -14.05
N VAL A 111 13.46 4.14 -13.25
CA VAL A 111 12.24 4.84 -12.87
C VAL A 111 11.99 4.67 -11.37
N ARG A 112 11.04 5.40 -10.78
CA ARG A 112 10.56 5.19 -9.41
C ARG A 112 9.37 4.24 -9.40
N ALA A 113 9.29 3.35 -8.42
CA ALA A 113 8.05 2.66 -8.06
C ALA A 113 7.30 3.57 -7.09
N ALA A 114 6.40 4.40 -7.60
CA ALA A 114 5.75 5.46 -6.85
C ALA A 114 4.33 5.07 -6.43
N SER A 115 4.01 5.22 -5.15
CA SER A 115 2.68 5.11 -4.59
C SER A 115 2.09 6.50 -4.39
N PHE A 116 0.93 6.75 -5.00
CA PHE A 116 0.22 8.03 -4.90
C PHE A 116 -1.03 7.88 -4.04
N VAL A 117 -1.34 8.92 -3.29
CA VAL A 117 -2.57 9.02 -2.49
C VAL A 117 -3.39 10.20 -2.97
N TYR A 118 -4.65 9.95 -3.29
CA TYR A 118 -5.62 10.97 -3.69
C TYR A 118 -6.77 11.01 -2.69
N ASP A 119 -7.24 12.24 -2.35
CA ASP A 119 -8.45 12.41 -1.55
C ASP A 119 -9.72 12.26 -2.41
N GLY A 120 -10.90 12.26 -1.77
CA GLY A 120 -12.18 12.12 -2.45
C GLY A 120 -12.55 13.27 -3.42
N ALA A 121 -11.78 14.36 -3.43
CA ALA A 121 -11.88 15.44 -4.42
C ALA A 121 -10.88 15.26 -5.59
N GLY A 122 -10.07 14.18 -5.56
CA GLY A 122 -9.05 13.88 -6.57
C GLY A 122 -7.77 14.71 -6.41
N ARG A 123 -7.56 15.37 -5.27
CA ARG A 123 -6.31 16.09 -4.99
C ARG A 123 -5.25 15.09 -4.54
N GLN A 124 -4.05 15.20 -5.10
CA GLN A 124 -2.91 14.41 -4.63
C GLN A 124 -2.50 14.88 -3.23
N ILE A 125 -2.59 13.99 -2.25
CA ILE A 125 -2.24 14.26 -0.84
C ILE A 125 -0.83 13.78 -0.52
N GLY A 126 -0.38 12.69 -1.15
CA GLY A 126 0.94 12.13 -0.90
C GLY A 126 1.50 11.37 -2.10
N ARG A 127 2.82 11.21 -2.07
CA ARG A 127 3.58 10.31 -2.94
C ARG A 127 4.71 9.70 -2.13
N TYR A 128 4.85 8.39 -2.20
CA TYR A 128 5.94 7.63 -1.64
C TYR A 128 6.65 6.85 -2.75
N ASP A 129 7.95 6.99 -2.84
CA ASP A 129 8.81 6.20 -3.74
C ASP A 129 9.42 5.05 -2.94
N LYS A 130 9.19 3.80 -3.38
CA LYS A 130 9.68 2.57 -2.73
C LYS A 130 11.17 2.70 -2.38
N ARG A 131 11.52 2.34 -1.14
CA ARG A 131 12.89 2.50 -0.63
C ARG A 131 13.75 1.26 -0.83
N HIS A 132 13.18 0.07 -0.60
CA HIS A 132 13.95 -1.16 -0.61
C HIS A 132 13.61 -1.98 -1.86
N MET A 133 14.61 -2.16 -2.71
CA MET A 133 14.49 -2.90 -3.96
C MET A 133 14.60 -4.40 -3.71
N PHE A 134 13.76 -5.17 -4.41
CA PHE A 134 13.70 -6.63 -4.31
C PHE A 134 14.80 -7.26 -5.20
N ASP A 135 16.03 -7.25 -4.71
CA ASP A 135 17.20 -7.87 -5.37
C ASP A 135 17.54 -9.17 -4.63
N VAL A 136 16.95 -10.27 -5.09
CA VAL A 136 17.03 -11.56 -4.40
C VAL A 136 17.07 -12.73 -5.39
N ASP A 137 17.58 -13.85 -4.92
CA ASP A 137 17.46 -15.13 -5.56
C ASP A 137 16.45 -15.98 -4.76
N VAL A 138 15.40 -16.46 -5.43
CA VAL A 138 14.30 -17.23 -4.83
C VAL A 138 14.11 -18.53 -5.63
N ASP A 139 13.82 -19.61 -4.95
CA ASP A 139 13.57 -20.90 -5.61
C ASP A 139 12.13 -20.98 -6.13
N ASP A 140 11.85 -20.16 -7.15
CA ASP A 140 10.60 -20.10 -7.90
C ASP A 140 10.87 -20.17 -9.41
N ASN A 141 9.82 -20.02 -10.23
CA ASN A 141 9.94 -20.11 -11.69
C ASN A 141 10.84 -19.01 -12.30
N GLN A 142 10.97 -17.84 -11.64
CA GLN A 142 11.79 -16.72 -12.12
C GLN A 142 13.24 -16.78 -11.59
N LYS A 143 13.47 -17.45 -10.45
CA LYS A 143 14.75 -17.70 -9.77
C LYS A 143 15.51 -16.48 -9.31
N SER A 144 15.50 -15.40 -10.07
CA SER A 144 16.29 -14.20 -9.76
C SER A 144 15.49 -12.93 -10.04
N TYR A 145 15.54 -12.00 -9.10
CA TYR A 145 14.92 -10.69 -9.17
C TYR A 145 15.99 -9.63 -8.97
N ARG A 146 16.01 -8.61 -9.83
CA ARG A 146 16.91 -7.46 -9.76
C ARG A 146 16.09 -6.20 -10.02
N GLU A 147 15.29 -5.82 -9.02
CA GLU A 147 14.39 -4.68 -9.13
C GLU A 147 15.17 -3.38 -9.30
N SER A 148 16.36 -3.27 -8.70
CA SER A 148 17.25 -2.10 -8.82
C SER A 148 17.77 -1.85 -10.23
N ASP A 149 17.75 -2.84 -11.14
CA ASP A 149 18.11 -2.63 -12.55
C ASP A 149 17.09 -1.71 -13.25
N THR A 150 15.83 -1.76 -12.81
CA THR A 150 14.74 -1.00 -13.39
C THR A 150 14.34 0.20 -12.53
N PHE A 151 14.36 0.03 -11.21
CA PHE A 151 13.87 1.05 -10.28
C PHE A 151 14.99 1.68 -9.46
N GLU A 152 14.92 3.00 -9.32
CA GLU A 152 15.78 3.77 -8.41
C GLU A 152 15.08 3.89 -7.05
N PRO A 153 15.76 3.56 -5.91
CA PRO A 153 15.15 3.62 -4.59
C PRO A 153 14.82 5.06 -4.15
N GLY A 154 13.68 5.23 -3.45
CA GLY A 154 13.33 6.45 -2.75
C GLY A 154 14.10 6.61 -1.43
N ASP A 155 13.94 7.78 -0.79
CA ASP A 155 14.62 8.12 0.46
C ASP A 155 13.73 8.76 1.52
N GLN A 156 12.48 9.10 1.17
CA GLN A 156 11.56 9.80 2.05
C GLN A 156 10.72 8.85 2.89
N LEU A 157 10.37 9.31 4.10
CA LEU A 157 9.32 8.71 4.93
C LEU A 157 8.06 9.55 4.76
N VAL A 158 6.95 8.91 4.42
CA VAL A 158 5.68 9.60 4.14
C VAL A 158 4.59 9.09 5.05
N VAL A 159 3.97 9.99 5.78
CA VAL A 159 2.72 9.77 6.54
C VAL A 159 1.71 10.76 6.01
N VAL A 160 0.50 10.30 5.69
CA VAL A 160 -0.60 11.15 5.20
C VAL A 160 -1.73 11.17 6.22
N ASP A 161 -2.27 12.38 6.47
CA ASP A 161 -3.48 12.57 7.28
C ASP A 161 -4.71 12.26 6.43
N SER A 162 -5.56 11.36 6.90
CA SER A 162 -6.67 10.81 6.12
C SER A 162 -7.91 10.55 6.99
N PRO A 163 -9.10 10.31 6.40
CA PRO A 163 -10.31 9.96 7.14
C PRO A 163 -10.23 8.65 7.93
N ILE A 164 -9.19 7.86 7.70
CA ILE A 164 -8.93 6.60 8.41
C ILE A 164 -7.76 6.70 9.40
N GLY A 165 -7.35 7.93 9.76
CA GLY A 165 -6.20 8.24 10.61
C GLY A 165 -4.93 8.53 9.82
N GLN A 166 -3.80 8.59 10.54
CA GLN A 166 -2.47 8.82 9.98
C GLN A 166 -1.95 7.55 9.30
N VAL A 167 -1.75 7.59 7.97
CA VAL A 167 -1.32 6.41 7.20
C VAL A 167 0.13 6.54 6.76
N GLY A 168 1.00 5.69 7.29
CA GLY A 168 2.38 5.52 6.84
C GLY A 168 2.43 4.71 5.54
N LEU A 169 3.18 5.21 4.54
CA LEU A 169 3.30 4.58 3.23
C LEU A 169 4.54 3.70 3.15
N SER A 170 4.36 2.49 2.64
CA SER A 170 5.42 1.53 2.32
C SER A 170 5.02 0.72 1.09
N VAL A 171 5.92 -0.10 0.54
CA VAL A 171 5.63 -0.97 -0.61
C VAL A 171 6.33 -2.31 -0.46
N CYS A 172 5.56 -3.40 -0.41
CA CYS A 172 6.00 -4.78 -0.61
C CYS A 172 7.25 -5.17 0.21
N TYR A 173 8.43 -5.20 -0.43
CA TYR A 173 9.69 -5.59 0.20
C TYR A 173 10.07 -4.73 1.41
N ASP A 174 9.60 -3.49 1.48
CA ASP A 174 9.76 -2.61 2.63
C ASP A 174 9.31 -3.25 3.95
N ILE A 175 8.35 -4.20 3.91
CA ILE A 175 7.85 -4.86 5.12
C ILE A 175 8.92 -5.63 5.88
N ARG A 176 10.02 -6.01 5.25
CA ARG A 176 11.13 -6.69 5.90
C ARG A 176 11.98 -5.78 6.78
N PHE A 177 11.86 -4.48 6.61
CA PHE A 177 12.68 -3.47 7.29
C PHE A 177 11.91 -2.83 8.44
N ALA A 178 12.04 -3.42 9.63
CA ALA A 178 11.34 -2.97 10.83
C ALA A 178 11.59 -1.48 11.16
N ASP A 179 12.80 -1.00 10.88
CA ASP A 179 13.20 0.38 11.14
C ASP A 179 12.37 1.40 10.35
N LEU A 180 11.95 1.05 9.12
CA LEU A 180 11.05 1.89 8.33
C LEU A 180 9.70 2.07 9.06
N TYR A 181 9.08 0.97 9.50
CA TYR A 181 7.79 0.98 10.19
C TYR A 181 7.88 1.68 11.53
N ARG A 182 8.98 1.47 12.26
CA ARG A 182 9.25 2.20 13.49
C ARG A 182 9.37 3.70 13.25
N ALA A 183 10.06 4.11 12.19
CA ALA A 183 10.19 5.51 11.85
C ALA A 183 8.86 6.15 11.41
N LEU A 184 8.00 5.41 10.71
CA LEU A 184 6.64 5.84 10.38
C LEU A 184 5.77 5.97 11.63
N PHE A 185 5.82 4.99 12.55
CA PHE A 185 5.14 5.05 13.84
C PHE A 185 5.54 6.29 14.65
N LEU A 186 6.84 6.57 14.76
CA LEU A 186 7.35 7.77 15.45
C LEU A 186 6.95 9.08 14.79
N ARG A 187 6.48 9.05 13.53
CA ARG A 187 5.85 10.18 12.84
C ARG A 187 4.33 10.20 12.99
N GLY A 188 3.79 9.38 13.88
CA GLY A 188 2.37 9.34 14.21
C GLY A 188 1.53 8.37 13.37
N ALA A 189 2.12 7.50 12.55
CA ALA A 189 1.33 6.55 11.76
C ALA A 189 0.49 5.63 12.66
N GLU A 190 -0.79 5.52 12.35
CA GLU A 190 -1.79 4.67 12.99
C GLU A 190 -2.09 3.45 12.13
N CYS A 191 -1.92 3.62 10.82
CA CYS A 191 -2.07 2.57 9.82
C CYS A 191 -0.83 2.53 8.93
N PHE A 192 -0.50 1.37 8.39
CA PHE A 192 0.51 1.19 7.35
C PHE A 192 -0.14 0.66 6.07
N ALA A 193 0.04 1.36 4.96
CA ALA A 193 -0.32 0.87 3.63
C ALA A 193 0.83 0.04 3.07
N VAL A 194 0.52 -1.20 2.64
CA VAL A 194 1.52 -2.18 2.18
C VAL A 194 1.07 -2.82 0.85
N PRO A 195 0.97 -2.04 -0.25
CA PRO A 195 0.70 -2.64 -1.56
C PRO A 195 1.82 -3.61 -1.92
N SER A 196 1.48 -4.82 -2.38
CA SER A 196 2.44 -5.92 -2.48
C SER A 196 2.25 -6.80 -3.72
N ALA A 197 3.36 -7.39 -4.17
CA ALA A 197 3.42 -8.44 -5.20
C ALA A 197 4.43 -9.53 -4.80
N PHE A 198 4.24 -10.11 -3.62
CA PHE A 198 5.10 -11.16 -3.08
C PHE A 198 5.12 -12.39 -3.98
N THR A 199 6.28 -13.06 -4.12
CA THR A 199 6.34 -14.38 -4.74
C THR A 199 5.59 -15.39 -3.89
N THR A 200 5.10 -16.47 -4.48
CA THR A 200 4.40 -17.53 -3.73
C THR A 200 5.27 -18.11 -2.61
N VAL A 201 6.52 -18.45 -2.92
CA VAL A 201 7.47 -19.06 -1.97
C VAL A 201 7.72 -18.17 -0.75
N THR A 202 8.07 -16.91 -0.97
CA THR A 202 8.32 -16.00 0.15
C THR A 202 7.04 -15.51 0.81
N GLY A 203 5.93 -15.51 0.09
CA GLY A 203 4.61 -15.17 0.60
C GLY A 203 4.12 -16.20 1.61
N GLU A 204 4.11 -17.48 1.24
CA GLU A 204 3.71 -18.56 2.15
C GLU A 204 4.53 -18.59 3.44
N ALA A 205 5.83 -18.39 3.33
CA ALA A 205 6.72 -18.51 4.49
C ALA A 205 6.73 -17.26 5.38
N HIS A 206 6.53 -16.05 4.84
CA HIS A 206 6.87 -14.82 5.56
C HIS A 206 5.78 -13.77 5.60
N PHE A 207 4.83 -13.73 4.64
CA PHE A 207 3.98 -12.54 4.47
C PHE A 207 3.11 -12.27 5.69
N GLU A 208 2.33 -13.25 6.13
CA GLU A 208 1.44 -13.09 7.31
C GLU A 208 2.24 -12.72 8.56
N VAL A 209 3.32 -13.45 8.85
CA VAL A 209 4.10 -13.21 10.06
C VAL A 209 4.71 -11.81 10.07
N LEU A 210 5.17 -11.30 8.91
CA LEU A 210 5.68 -9.94 8.80
C LEU A 210 4.58 -8.90 8.99
N MET A 211 3.42 -9.07 8.36
CA MET A 211 2.27 -8.18 8.52
C MET A 211 1.85 -8.06 9.99
N ARG A 212 1.72 -9.20 10.67
CA ARG A 212 1.36 -9.25 12.09
C ARG A 212 2.46 -8.64 12.98
N ALA A 213 3.73 -8.91 12.68
CA ALA A 213 4.84 -8.32 13.43
C ALA A 213 4.82 -6.78 13.33
N ARG A 214 4.66 -6.20 12.12
CA ARG A 214 4.59 -4.74 11.94
C ARG A 214 3.42 -4.12 12.68
N ALA A 215 2.28 -4.81 12.72
CA ALA A 215 1.10 -4.37 13.47
C ALA A 215 1.38 -4.34 14.98
N VAL A 216 1.84 -5.46 15.55
CA VAL A 216 2.02 -5.64 17.00
C VAL A 216 3.14 -4.75 17.55
N GLU A 217 4.30 -4.72 16.89
CA GLU A 217 5.46 -3.95 17.40
C GLU A 217 5.27 -2.43 17.35
N ASN A 218 4.24 -1.95 16.64
CA ASN A 218 3.91 -0.53 16.49
C ASN A 218 2.50 -0.17 16.98
N PHE A 219 1.73 -1.14 17.47
CA PHE A 219 0.29 -0.98 17.75
C PHE A 219 -0.41 -0.16 16.66
N SER A 220 -0.34 -0.65 15.43
CA SER A 220 -0.87 0.00 14.24
C SER A 220 -1.64 -0.99 13.38
N TYR A 221 -2.60 -0.51 12.59
CA TYR A 221 -3.19 -1.34 11.55
C TYR A 221 -2.19 -1.57 10.42
N CYS A 222 -2.11 -2.80 9.90
CA CYS A 222 -1.40 -3.10 8.67
C CYS A 222 -2.39 -3.49 7.57
N ILE A 223 -2.38 -2.77 6.45
CA ILE A 223 -3.34 -2.89 5.35
C ILE A 223 -2.58 -3.31 4.11
N ALA A 224 -2.69 -4.57 3.73
CA ALA A 224 -2.03 -5.11 2.54
C ALA A 224 -3.01 -5.34 1.41
N SER A 225 -2.80 -4.66 0.30
CA SER A 225 -3.43 -4.93 -1.00
C SER A 225 -2.43 -5.63 -1.91
N CYS A 226 -2.78 -6.80 -2.43
CA CYS A 226 -1.82 -7.71 -3.05
C CYS A 226 -2.14 -8.04 -4.50
N GLN A 227 -1.09 -8.36 -5.27
CA GLN A 227 -1.20 -9.15 -6.48
C GLN A 227 -1.30 -10.62 -6.09
N GLY A 228 -2.27 -11.38 -6.64
CA GLY A 228 -2.52 -12.75 -6.16
C GLY A 228 -3.01 -13.70 -7.24
N GLY A 229 -2.11 -14.52 -7.77
CA GLY A 229 -2.44 -15.53 -8.76
C GLY A 229 -1.38 -15.68 -9.86
N ILE A 230 -1.78 -16.29 -10.99
CA ILE A 230 -0.93 -16.50 -12.16
C ILE A 230 -1.19 -15.36 -13.16
N HIS A 231 -0.15 -14.58 -13.44
CA HIS A 231 -0.21 -13.45 -14.37
C HIS A 231 0.08 -13.89 -15.81
N ASP A 232 -0.33 -13.05 -16.79
CA ASP A 232 -0.11 -13.31 -18.23
C ASP A 232 1.38 -13.37 -18.61
N SER A 233 2.26 -12.80 -17.80
CA SER A 233 3.72 -12.90 -17.92
C SER A 233 4.27 -14.28 -17.48
N GLY A 234 3.45 -15.16 -16.91
CA GLY A 234 3.86 -16.40 -16.26
C GLY A 234 4.35 -16.23 -14.81
N ARG A 235 4.47 -14.99 -14.32
CA ARG A 235 4.81 -14.72 -12.90
C ARG A 235 3.66 -15.18 -12.02
N MET A 236 4.02 -15.75 -10.86
CA MET A 236 3.07 -16.14 -9.81
C MET A 236 3.26 -15.24 -8.58
N THR A 237 2.16 -14.78 -8.00
CA THR A 237 2.18 -13.99 -6.77
C THR A 237 1.26 -14.57 -5.71
N HIS A 238 1.64 -14.37 -4.44
CA HIS A 238 1.05 -15.02 -3.29
C HIS A 238 -0.42 -14.62 -3.03
N GLY A 239 -0.81 -13.36 -3.32
CA GLY A 239 -2.12 -12.87 -2.94
C GLY A 239 -2.22 -12.61 -1.43
N HIS A 240 -3.30 -13.13 -0.84
CA HIS A 240 -3.57 -13.05 0.60
C HIS A 240 -3.60 -11.60 1.10
N SER A 241 -4.29 -10.72 0.36
CA SER A 241 -4.58 -9.36 0.87
C SER A 241 -5.23 -9.46 2.22
N MET A 242 -4.79 -8.61 3.16
CA MET A 242 -5.28 -8.69 4.54
C MET A 242 -5.27 -7.33 5.24
N VAL A 243 -6.08 -7.23 6.28
CA VAL A 243 -6.04 -6.17 7.27
C VAL A 243 -5.73 -6.79 8.62
N VAL A 244 -4.63 -6.37 9.23
CA VAL A 244 -4.20 -6.81 10.56
C VAL A 244 -4.43 -5.68 11.55
N GLY A 245 -5.06 -5.99 12.67
CA GLY A 245 -5.32 -5.07 13.78
C GLY A 245 -4.09 -4.80 14.65
N PRO A 246 -4.13 -3.75 15.49
CA PRO A 246 -3.03 -3.37 16.37
C PRO A 246 -2.59 -4.47 17.33
N TRP A 247 -3.49 -5.41 17.65
CA TRP A 247 -3.21 -6.55 18.51
C TRP A 247 -2.67 -7.78 17.79
N GLY A 248 -2.53 -7.69 16.44
CA GLY A 248 -1.99 -8.76 15.60
C GLY A 248 -3.03 -9.75 15.08
N ASP A 249 -4.30 -9.52 15.33
CA ASP A 249 -5.40 -10.30 14.77
C ASP A 249 -5.66 -9.95 13.31
N ILE A 250 -5.98 -10.96 12.49
CA ILE A 250 -6.38 -10.76 11.10
C ILE A 250 -7.86 -10.42 11.09
N LEU A 251 -8.18 -9.15 10.80
CA LEU A 251 -9.55 -8.62 10.79
C LEU A 251 -10.31 -8.97 9.52
N ALA A 252 -9.61 -9.02 8.40
CA ALA A 252 -10.14 -9.42 7.11
C ALA A 252 -9.00 -9.97 6.24
N SER A 253 -9.27 -10.96 5.41
CA SER A 253 -8.33 -11.51 4.45
C SER A 253 -9.05 -12.19 3.28
N CYS A 254 -8.34 -12.36 2.17
CA CYS A 254 -8.75 -13.23 1.07
C CYS A 254 -7.59 -14.17 0.72
N THR A 255 -7.86 -15.14 -0.15
CA THR A 255 -6.86 -16.09 -0.67
C THR A 255 -6.32 -15.64 -2.03
N GLU A 256 -6.14 -16.54 -2.97
CA GLU A 256 -5.70 -16.23 -4.34
C GLU A 256 -6.85 -15.67 -5.21
N GLY A 257 -6.47 -15.10 -6.36
CA GLY A 257 -7.39 -14.55 -7.35
C GLY A 257 -7.79 -13.11 -7.05
N GLU A 258 -8.63 -12.54 -7.90
CA GLU A 258 -9.14 -11.18 -7.69
C GLU A 258 -10.20 -11.16 -6.60
N SER A 259 -10.12 -10.16 -5.72
CA SER A 259 -11.01 -10.05 -4.56
C SER A 259 -11.09 -8.63 -4.05
N VAL A 260 -12.19 -8.33 -3.37
CA VAL A 260 -12.38 -7.13 -2.57
C VAL A 260 -12.70 -7.56 -1.15
N ILE A 261 -11.93 -7.10 -0.19
CA ILE A 261 -12.25 -7.24 1.24
C ILE A 261 -12.58 -5.88 1.83
N LYS A 262 -13.48 -5.86 2.81
CA LYS A 262 -13.86 -4.65 3.54
C LYS A 262 -13.59 -4.82 5.01
N CYS A 263 -13.12 -3.78 5.68
CA CYS A 263 -12.83 -3.80 7.09
C CYS A 263 -13.18 -2.46 7.74
N LYS A 264 -13.71 -2.51 8.96
CA LYS A 264 -13.90 -1.33 9.81
C LYS A 264 -12.68 -1.16 10.73
N LEU A 265 -12.17 0.06 10.81
CA LEU A 265 -11.03 0.39 11.69
C LEU A 265 -11.56 1.04 12.98
N ASP A 266 -11.10 0.56 14.12
CA ASP A 266 -11.42 1.13 15.43
C ASP A 266 -10.23 1.94 15.96
N LEU A 267 -10.15 3.21 15.52
CA LEU A 267 -9.05 4.08 15.94
C LEU A 267 -9.13 4.43 17.43
N ALA A 268 -10.32 4.45 18.03
CA ALA A 268 -10.47 4.67 19.46
C ALA A 268 -9.81 3.54 20.26
N SER A 269 -10.07 2.27 19.88
CA SER A 269 -9.42 1.11 20.49
C SER A 269 -7.91 1.14 20.30
N LEU A 270 -7.41 1.54 19.11
CA LEU A 270 -5.97 1.72 18.89
C LEU A 270 -5.36 2.74 19.86
N HIS A 271 -6.00 3.88 20.06
CA HIS A 271 -5.52 4.91 20.99
C HIS A 271 -5.50 4.43 22.45
N GLU A 272 -6.52 3.67 22.86
CA GLU A 272 -6.54 3.08 24.20
C GLU A 272 -5.39 2.07 24.39
N ILE A 273 -5.15 1.18 23.41
CA ILE A 273 -4.01 0.25 23.45
C ILE A 273 -2.69 1.01 23.62
N ARG A 274 -2.46 2.07 22.83
CA ARG A 274 -1.23 2.87 22.90
C ARG A 274 -1.07 3.62 24.23
N LYS A 275 -2.19 4.01 24.85
CA LYS A 275 -2.21 4.63 26.17
C LYS A 275 -1.89 3.63 27.27
N GLU A 276 -2.44 2.41 27.19
CA GLU A 276 -2.20 1.35 28.17
C GLU A 276 -0.78 0.78 28.06
N ILE A 277 -0.25 0.68 26.83
CA ILE A 277 1.09 0.15 26.56
C ILE A 277 1.91 1.19 25.79
N PRO A 278 2.46 2.22 26.49
CA PRO A 278 3.13 3.36 25.83
C PRO A 278 4.54 2.99 25.38
N ILE A 279 4.64 2.26 24.25
CA ILE A 279 5.94 1.81 23.70
C ILE A 279 6.85 2.96 23.30
N GLU A 280 6.32 4.15 22.98
CA GLU A 280 7.10 5.34 22.63
C GLU A 280 8.09 5.74 23.72
N SER A 281 7.70 5.58 24.99
CA SER A 281 8.54 5.92 26.14
C SER A 281 9.80 5.04 26.23
N GLY A 282 9.77 3.84 25.64
CA GLY A 282 10.90 2.90 25.61
C GLY A 282 12.00 3.29 24.61
N PHE A 283 11.71 4.18 23.64
CA PHE A 283 12.67 4.58 22.59
C PHE A 283 13.66 5.68 23.00
N LYS A 284 13.69 6.06 24.27
CA LYS A 284 14.66 7.02 24.81
C LYS A 284 16.13 6.58 24.67
N TYR A 285 16.38 5.33 24.40
CA TYR A 285 17.70 4.77 24.14
C TYR A 285 17.97 4.76 22.63
N GLY A 286 18.20 5.96 22.08
CA GLY A 286 18.29 6.21 20.65
C GLY A 286 19.11 5.16 19.89
N PHE A 287 18.55 4.70 18.76
CA PHE A 287 19.39 4.26 17.67
C PHE A 287 20.31 5.44 17.32
N ARG A 288 21.59 5.34 17.69
CA ARG A 288 22.60 6.28 17.18
C ARG A 288 22.63 6.10 15.68
N GLN A 289 22.31 7.19 14.97
CA GLN A 289 22.43 7.29 13.52
C GLN A 289 23.85 6.99 13.09
#